data_d92dc56341ce8216d1cf682e1ed1982c
#
_entry.id   d92dc56341ce8216d1cf682e1ed1982c
#
_cell.length_a   1.000
_cell.length_b   1.000
_cell.length_c   1.000
_cell.angle_alpha   90.00
_cell.angle_beta   90.00
_cell.angle_gamma   90.00
#
_symmetry.space_group_name_H-M   'P 1'
#
loop_
_entity.id
_entity.type
_entity.pdbx_description
1 polymer ?
#
loop_
_entity_poly.entity_id
_entity_poly.type
_entity_poly.pdbx_seq_one_letter_code
_entity_poly.pdbx_strand_id
1 'polypeptide(L)'
;LAYIADEINWQEISTGGTDIFWTVENNTVGEAALVQIDNVGEENFRGTMLSEPRRSGHVRRFRKGFNTTHKSKVASCAMFKNMIEQNKLVLNSKPIIRELKSYIARGQTFEAKSGENDDLISAMLLNFRQIQYISTFDEKIGKSFKDSDPGSYEDDVVPFGLI
;
A
#
# COMPACT_ATOMS: atom_id res chain seq x y z
N LEU A 1 8.70 -10.71 -11.72
CA LEU A 1 8.12 -9.38 -12.01
C LEU A 1 7.50 -9.32 -13.40
N ALA A 2 8.17 -9.76 -14.47
CA ALA A 2 7.58 -9.78 -15.82
C ALA A 2 6.27 -10.58 -15.88
N TYR A 3 6.23 -11.76 -15.28
CA TYR A 3 5.01 -12.59 -15.20
C TYR A 3 3.85 -11.87 -14.47
N ILE A 4 4.15 -11.16 -13.39
CA ILE A 4 3.14 -10.36 -12.66
C ILE A 4 2.65 -9.20 -13.55
N ALA A 5 3.53 -8.57 -14.31
CA ALA A 5 3.16 -7.49 -15.21
C ALA A 5 2.25 -7.98 -16.35
N ASP A 6 2.49 -9.19 -16.88
CA ASP A 6 1.64 -9.81 -17.90
C ASP A 6 0.26 -10.17 -17.36
N GLU A 7 0.15 -10.69 -16.13
CA GLU A 7 -1.11 -10.98 -15.47
C GLU A 7 -1.92 -9.71 -15.19
N ILE A 8 -1.26 -8.65 -14.73
CA ILE A 8 -1.87 -7.33 -14.51
C ILE A 8 -2.41 -6.77 -15.83
N ASN A 9 -1.65 -6.91 -16.93
CA ASN A 9 -2.11 -6.50 -18.26
C ASN A 9 -3.37 -7.22 -18.71
N TRP A 10 -3.49 -8.49 -18.41
CA TRP A 10 -4.69 -9.26 -18.75
C TRP A 10 -5.92 -8.74 -17.98
N GLN A 11 -5.76 -8.38 -16.71
CA GLN A 11 -6.80 -7.77 -15.90
C GLN A 11 -7.18 -6.37 -16.42
N GLU A 12 -6.23 -5.56 -16.85
CA GLU A 12 -6.49 -4.24 -17.44
C GLU A 12 -7.37 -4.36 -18.71
N ILE A 13 -7.06 -5.30 -19.59
CA ILE A 13 -7.86 -5.56 -20.79
C ILE A 13 -9.27 -6.02 -20.42
N SER A 14 -9.41 -6.86 -19.40
CA SER A 14 -10.70 -7.42 -18.98
C SER A 14 -11.58 -6.43 -18.21
N THR A 15 -10.99 -5.40 -17.58
CA THR A 15 -11.69 -4.38 -16.77
C THR A 15 -11.96 -3.06 -17.50
N GLY A 16 -11.55 -2.95 -18.77
CA GLY A 16 -11.85 -1.77 -19.59
C GLY A 16 -10.87 -0.61 -19.41
N GLY A 17 -9.61 -0.88 -19.03
CA GLY A 17 -8.55 0.09 -19.07
C GLY A 17 -8.54 1.06 -17.90
N THR A 18 -8.30 0.56 -16.71
CA THR A 18 -7.99 1.39 -15.53
C THR A 18 -6.48 1.56 -15.40
N ASP A 19 -6.06 2.71 -14.88
CA ASP A 19 -4.66 2.95 -14.56
C ASP A 19 -4.16 1.94 -13.53
N ILE A 20 -3.02 1.31 -13.82
CA ILE A 20 -2.37 0.37 -12.92
C ILE A 20 -1.30 1.11 -12.14
N PHE A 21 -1.38 1.03 -10.83
CA PHE A 21 -0.37 1.56 -9.93
C PHE A 21 0.26 0.43 -9.14
N TRP A 22 1.58 0.49 -9.00
CA TRP A 22 2.34 -0.49 -8.23
C TRP A 22 3.46 0.18 -7.42
N THR A 23 3.97 -0.51 -6.44
CA THR A 23 5.12 -0.06 -5.67
C THR A 23 5.92 -1.22 -5.10
N VAL A 24 7.09 -0.91 -4.58
CA VAL A 24 7.95 -1.84 -3.85
C VAL A 24 8.23 -1.25 -2.48
N GLU A 25 8.19 -2.07 -1.44
CA GLU A 25 8.65 -1.65 -0.13
C GLU A 25 10.17 -1.47 -0.17
N ASN A 26 10.64 -0.28 0.17
CA ASN A 26 12.07 0.04 0.19
C ASN A 26 12.70 -0.46 1.50
N ASN A 27 12.80 -1.77 1.62
CA ASN A 27 13.58 -2.47 2.64
C ASN A 27 14.76 -3.20 1.98
N THR A 28 15.53 -3.97 2.74
CA THR A 28 16.74 -4.67 2.25
C THR A 28 16.49 -5.49 0.98
N VAL A 29 15.41 -6.27 0.93
CA VAL A 29 15.05 -7.11 -0.21
C VAL A 29 14.44 -6.26 -1.33
N GLY A 30 13.58 -5.33 -0.97
CA GLY A 30 12.95 -4.42 -1.93
C GLY A 30 13.94 -3.46 -2.59
N GLU A 31 14.99 -3.05 -1.88
CA GLU A 31 16.06 -2.23 -2.46
C GLU A 31 16.77 -2.98 -3.59
N ALA A 32 17.03 -4.28 -3.43
CA ALA A 32 17.58 -5.11 -4.50
C ALA A 32 16.62 -5.22 -5.70
N ALA A 33 15.33 -5.36 -5.45
CA ALA A 33 14.31 -5.35 -6.52
C ALA A 33 14.27 -4.01 -7.25
N LEU A 34 14.34 -2.88 -6.52
CA LEU A 34 14.36 -1.55 -7.12
C LEU A 34 15.59 -1.32 -8.00
N VAL A 35 16.76 -1.81 -7.58
CA VAL A 35 17.98 -1.79 -8.40
C VAL A 35 17.79 -2.57 -9.70
N GLN A 36 17.15 -3.74 -9.65
CA GLN A 36 16.86 -4.52 -10.86
C GLN A 36 15.84 -3.83 -11.77
N ILE A 37 14.83 -3.17 -11.20
CA ILE A 37 13.87 -2.38 -11.97
C ILE A 37 14.59 -1.22 -12.69
N ASP A 38 15.52 -0.55 -12.02
CA ASP A 38 16.34 0.51 -12.64
C ASP A 38 17.24 -0.02 -13.75
N ASN A 39 17.83 -1.21 -13.58
CA ASN A 39 18.68 -1.83 -14.59
C ASN A 39 17.91 -2.27 -15.84
N VAL A 40 16.69 -2.74 -15.67
CA VAL A 40 15.80 -3.16 -16.78
C VAL A 40 15.17 -1.94 -17.47
N GLY A 41 14.99 -0.85 -16.75
CA GLY A 41 14.24 0.34 -17.14
C GLY A 41 12.79 0.25 -16.64
N GLU A 42 12.37 1.25 -15.88
CA GLU A 42 11.01 1.30 -15.31
C GLU A 42 9.93 1.32 -16.39
N GLU A 43 10.24 1.90 -17.54
CA GLU A 43 9.37 1.96 -18.73
C GLU A 43 9.04 0.60 -19.34
N ASN A 44 9.81 -0.45 -19.01
CA ASN A 44 9.54 -1.82 -19.45
C ASN A 44 8.55 -2.56 -18.54
N PHE A 45 8.11 -1.93 -17.45
CA PHE A 45 7.07 -2.44 -16.57
C PHE A 45 5.76 -1.70 -16.82
N ARG A 46 4.67 -2.44 -16.97
CA ARG A 46 3.37 -1.83 -17.18
C ARG A 46 2.85 -1.15 -15.91
N GLY A 47 2.11 -0.07 -16.10
CA GLY A 47 1.58 0.74 -15.01
C GLY A 47 2.58 1.78 -14.49
N THR A 48 2.20 2.50 -13.47
CA THR A 48 2.97 3.59 -12.88
C THR A 48 3.50 3.18 -11.51
N MET A 49 4.82 3.26 -11.34
CA MET A 49 5.42 3.04 -10.04
C MET A 49 5.20 4.25 -9.12
N LEU A 50 4.57 3.99 -7.99
CA LEU A 50 4.40 5.00 -6.95
C LEU A 50 5.56 4.97 -5.96
N SER A 51 6.02 6.15 -5.58
CA SER A 51 7.06 6.34 -4.57
C SER A 51 6.65 7.40 -3.57
N GLU A 52 7.19 7.33 -2.35
CA GLU A 52 6.89 8.35 -1.35
C GLU A 52 7.32 9.74 -1.81
N PRO A 53 6.46 10.77 -1.56
CA PRO A 53 6.79 12.14 -1.91
C PRO A 53 8.02 12.62 -1.14
N ARG A 54 8.79 13.50 -1.77
CA ARG A 54 9.93 14.16 -1.11
C ARG A 54 9.40 15.07 0.00
N ARG A 55 9.91 14.89 1.21
CA ARG A 55 9.68 15.90 2.25
C ARG A 55 10.45 17.17 1.88
N SER A 56 9.73 18.29 1.82
CA SER A 56 10.31 19.60 1.59
C SER A 56 11.38 19.89 2.67
N GLY A 57 12.56 20.37 2.25
CA GLY A 57 13.61 20.88 3.15
C GLY A 57 14.80 19.95 3.41
N HIS A 58 14.79 18.71 2.96
CA HIS A 58 15.97 17.85 3.10
C HIS A 58 16.51 17.39 1.74
N VAL A 59 17.80 17.66 1.49
CA VAL A 59 18.58 17.14 0.34
C VAL A 59 18.90 15.66 0.57
N ARG A 60 17.89 14.83 0.91
CA ARG A 60 18.08 13.39 0.94
C ARG A 60 17.86 12.82 -0.45
N ARG A 61 18.72 11.87 -0.84
CA ARG A 61 18.57 11.12 -2.09
C ARG A 61 17.13 10.64 -2.21
N PHE A 62 16.53 10.89 -3.35
CA PHE A 62 15.23 10.30 -3.70
C PHE A 62 15.36 8.78 -3.59
N ARG A 63 14.53 8.16 -2.78
CA ARG A 63 14.42 6.71 -2.72
C ARG A 63 13.13 6.33 -3.42
N LYS A 64 13.25 5.45 -4.40
CA LYS A 64 12.10 4.84 -5.05
C LYS A 64 11.35 3.93 -4.06
N GLY A 65 10.05 3.75 -4.30
CA GLY A 65 9.20 2.91 -3.46
C GLY A 65 8.76 3.57 -2.15
N PHE A 66 8.24 2.76 -1.24
CA PHE A 66 7.72 3.20 0.06
C PHE A 66 8.56 2.61 1.20
N ASN A 67 8.96 3.46 2.13
CA ASN A 67 9.67 3.02 3.32
C ASN A 67 8.68 2.77 4.47
N THR A 68 8.60 1.53 4.95
CA THR A 68 7.75 1.19 6.08
C THR A 68 8.43 1.59 7.40
N THR A 69 7.84 2.55 8.08
CA THR A 69 8.20 2.95 9.43
C THR A 69 7.20 2.37 10.43
N HIS A 70 7.58 2.32 11.70
CA HIS A 70 6.65 1.93 12.77
C HIS A 70 5.34 2.74 12.71
N LYS A 71 5.43 4.06 12.61
CA LYS A 71 4.27 4.95 12.53
C LYS A 71 3.39 4.64 11.32
N SER A 72 3.98 4.48 10.13
CA SER A 72 3.21 4.18 8.93
C SER A 72 2.58 2.79 8.98
N LYS A 73 3.25 1.79 9.58
CA LYS A 73 2.70 0.44 9.76
C LYS A 73 1.46 0.46 10.65
N VAL A 74 1.55 1.08 11.83
CA VAL A 74 0.43 1.18 12.78
C VAL A 74 -0.77 1.87 12.15
N ALA A 75 -0.56 2.95 11.46
CA ALA A 75 -1.63 3.69 10.82
C ALA A 75 -2.28 2.91 9.66
N SER A 76 -1.49 2.21 8.84
CA SER A 76 -2.04 1.32 7.81
C SER A 76 -2.84 0.17 8.40
N CYS A 77 -2.42 -0.37 9.55
CA CYS A 77 -3.18 -1.39 10.28
C CYS A 77 -4.54 -0.84 10.78
N ALA A 78 -4.55 0.38 11.31
CA ALA A 78 -5.80 1.02 11.74
C ALA A 78 -6.76 1.24 10.57
N MET A 79 -6.26 1.74 9.43
CA MET A 79 -7.06 1.90 8.22
C MET A 79 -7.60 0.56 7.72
N PHE A 80 -6.75 -0.46 7.65
CA PHE A 80 -7.15 -1.81 7.22
C PHE A 80 -8.27 -2.37 8.10
N LYS A 81 -8.12 -2.26 9.42
CA LYS A 81 -9.15 -2.65 10.39
C LYS A 81 -10.47 -1.91 10.14
N ASN A 82 -10.43 -0.59 10.02
CA ASN A 82 -11.62 0.23 9.78
C ASN A 82 -12.33 -0.18 8.49
N MET A 83 -11.59 -0.45 7.41
CA MET A 83 -12.19 -0.86 6.15
C MET A 83 -12.89 -2.22 6.23
N ILE A 84 -12.37 -3.16 7.02
CA ILE A 84 -13.03 -4.44 7.28
C ILE A 84 -14.29 -4.20 8.12
N GLU A 85 -14.20 -3.47 9.22
CA GLU A 85 -15.32 -3.22 10.15
C GLU A 85 -16.47 -2.45 9.50
N GLN A 86 -16.16 -1.55 8.56
CA GLN A 86 -17.15 -0.79 7.79
C GLN A 86 -17.68 -1.53 6.56
N ASN A 87 -17.29 -2.79 6.34
CA ASN A 87 -17.63 -3.58 5.16
C ASN A 87 -17.24 -2.92 3.81
N LYS A 88 -16.21 -2.05 3.82
CA LYS A 88 -15.66 -1.42 2.61
C LYS A 88 -14.64 -2.32 1.90
N LEU A 89 -14.20 -3.38 2.55
CA LEU A 89 -13.23 -4.32 2.03
C LEU A 89 -13.75 -5.74 2.18
N VAL A 90 -13.80 -6.46 1.06
CA VAL A 90 -14.12 -7.88 1.02
C VAL A 90 -12.83 -8.68 0.78
N LEU A 91 -12.51 -9.57 1.69
CA LEU A 91 -11.33 -10.42 1.59
C LEU A 91 -11.73 -11.82 1.12
N ASN A 92 -11.40 -12.14 -0.12
CA ASN A 92 -11.66 -13.47 -0.71
C ASN A 92 -10.43 -14.39 -0.68
N SER A 93 -9.25 -13.85 -0.37
CA SER A 93 -8.00 -14.59 -0.34
C SER A 93 -7.87 -15.40 0.95
N LYS A 94 -7.96 -16.70 0.85
CA LYS A 94 -7.74 -17.62 1.99
C LYS A 94 -6.35 -17.48 2.63
N PRO A 95 -5.25 -17.31 1.86
CA PRO A 95 -3.92 -17.06 2.44
C PRO A 95 -3.88 -15.80 3.29
N ILE A 96 -4.40 -14.67 2.80
CA ILE A 96 -4.45 -13.41 3.58
C ILE A 96 -5.25 -13.58 4.87
N ILE A 97 -6.42 -14.24 4.79
CA ILE A 97 -7.25 -14.51 5.98
C ILE A 97 -6.49 -15.38 7.00
N ARG A 98 -5.68 -16.32 6.51
CA ARG A 98 -4.85 -17.18 7.37
C ARG A 98 -3.79 -16.36 8.10
N GLU A 99 -3.05 -15.49 7.41
CA GLU A 99 -2.07 -14.60 8.03
C GLU A 99 -2.74 -13.65 9.03
N LEU A 100 -3.91 -13.08 8.70
CA LEU A 100 -4.65 -12.21 9.62
C LEU A 100 -4.99 -12.88 10.96
N LYS A 101 -5.28 -14.18 10.97
CA LYS A 101 -5.57 -14.90 12.21
C LYS A 101 -4.36 -15.03 13.13
N SER A 102 -3.15 -14.97 12.59
CA SER A 102 -1.89 -15.00 13.33
C SER A 102 -1.28 -13.63 13.56
N TYR A 103 -1.87 -12.56 12.98
CA TYR A 103 -1.38 -11.20 13.10
C TYR A 103 -1.84 -10.56 14.40
N ILE A 104 -0.91 -10.20 15.27
CA ILE A 104 -1.19 -9.74 16.62
C ILE A 104 -0.51 -8.41 16.95
N ALA A 105 -1.08 -7.69 17.90
CA ALA A 105 -0.41 -6.55 18.50
C ALA A 105 0.70 -7.03 19.45
N ARG A 106 1.91 -6.50 19.29
CA ARG A 106 3.04 -6.76 20.17
C ARG A 106 3.69 -5.45 20.58
N GLY A 107 3.45 -5.05 21.81
CA GLY A 107 3.83 -3.73 22.27
C GLY A 107 3.09 -2.63 21.50
N GLN A 108 3.84 -1.78 20.82
CA GLN A 108 3.29 -0.69 20.01
C GLN A 108 3.21 -1.01 18.52
N THR A 109 3.50 -2.22 18.11
CA THR A 109 3.49 -2.65 16.70
C THR A 109 2.58 -3.84 16.45
N PHE A 110 2.47 -4.24 15.19
CA PHE A 110 1.73 -5.41 14.76
C PHE A 110 2.65 -6.32 13.97
N GLU A 111 2.59 -7.61 14.24
CA GLU A 111 3.42 -8.63 13.57
C GLU A 111 2.75 -10.01 13.61
N ALA A 112 3.22 -10.95 12.81
CA ALA A 112 2.81 -12.33 12.91
C ALA A 112 3.29 -12.96 14.24
N LYS A 113 2.56 -13.93 14.73
CA LYS A 113 3.03 -14.81 15.82
C LYS A 113 4.33 -15.49 15.43
N SER A 114 5.15 -15.82 16.42
CA SER A 114 6.41 -16.55 16.18
C SER A 114 6.17 -17.83 15.37
N GLY A 115 6.91 -17.99 14.27
CA GLY A 115 6.80 -19.11 13.34
C GLY A 115 5.73 -18.96 12.25
N GLU A 116 5.00 -17.84 12.23
CA GLU A 116 4.03 -17.51 11.18
C GLU A 116 4.56 -16.36 10.30
N ASN A 117 3.96 -16.19 9.11
CA ASN A 117 4.32 -15.15 8.15
C ASN A 117 3.30 -14.01 8.16
N ASP A 118 3.76 -12.80 7.77
CA ASP A 118 2.91 -11.62 7.56
C ASP A 118 3.21 -10.90 6.23
N ASP A 119 3.78 -11.62 5.27
CA ASP A 119 4.21 -11.05 4.00
C ASP A 119 3.05 -10.50 3.18
N LEU A 120 1.93 -11.24 3.11
CA LEU A 120 0.73 -10.82 2.40
C LEU A 120 0.03 -9.67 3.11
N ILE A 121 0.04 -9.66 4.44
CA ILE A 121 -0.48 -8.53 5.22
C ILE A 121 0.39 -7.29 5.00
N SER A 122 1.69 -7.41 5.02
CA SER A 122 2.62 -6.31 4.73
C SER A 122 2.40 -5.73 3.33
N ALA A 123 2.21 -6.59 2.32
CA ALA A 123 1.86 -6.15 0.97
C ALA A 123 0.49 -5.44 0.92
N MET A 124 -0.50 -5.95 1.66
CA MET A 124 -1.81 -5.33 1.77
C MET A 124 -1.73 -3.94 2.44
N LEU A 125 -0.98 -3.81 3.52
CA LEU A 125 -0.76 -2.53 4.21
C LEU A 125 -0.08 -1.51 3.30
N LEU A 126 0.84 -1.96 2.44
CA LEU A 126 1.48 -1.12 1.45
C LEU A 126 0.47 -0.61 0.41
N ASN A 127 -0.46 -1.46 -0.04
CA ASN A 127 -1.55 -1.05 -0.94
C ASN A 127 -2.43 0.03 -0.32
N PHE A 128 -2.77 -0.04 0.96
CA PHE A 128 -3.52 1.03 1.63
C PHE A 128 -2.77 2.37 1.61
N ARG A 129 -1.46 2.35 1.75
CA ARG A 129 -0.63 3.56 1.63
C ARG A 129 -0.66 4.13 0.22
N GLN A 130 -0.62 3.28 -0.81
CA GLN A 130 -0.78 3.71 -2.20
C GLN A 130 -2.14 4.36 -2.43
N ILE A 131 -3.21 3.73 -1.97
CA ILE A 131 -4.57 4.26 -2.11
C ILE A 131 -4.69 5.63 -1.47
N GLN A 132 -4.16 5.81 -0.26
CA GLN A 132 -4.14 7.12 0.39
C GLN A 132 -3.35 8.15 -0.41
N TYR A 133 -2.20 7.76 -0.95
CA TYR A 133 -1.39 8.63 -1.78
C TYR A 133 -2.14 9.06 -3.05
N ILE A 134 -2.74 8.12 -3.76
CA ILE A 134 -3.54 8.39 -4.95
C ILE A 134 -4.74 9.28 -4.59
N SER A 135 -5.44 9.00 -3.50
CA SER A 135 -6.62 9.75 -3.07
C SER A 135 -6.33 11.22 -2.72
N THR A 136 -5.08 11.57 -2.41
CA THR A 136 -4.70 12.99 -2.22
C THR A 136 -4.59 13.76 -3.54
N PHE A 137 -4.39 13.07 -4.66
CA PHE A 137 -4.26 13.67 -5.99
C PHE A 137 -5.53 13.48 -6.84
N ASP A 138 -6.31 12.45 -6.59
CA ASP A 138 -7.57 12.20 -7.26
C ASP A 138 -8.75 12.41 -6.31
N GLU A 139 -9.42 13.56 -6.48
CA GLU A 139 -10.54 13.96 -5.63
C GLU A 139 -11.72 12.99 -5.73
N LYS A 140 -11.91 12.29 -6.88
CA LYS A 140 -12.97 11.30 -7.06
C LYS A 140 -12.72 10.06 -6.19
N ILE A 141 -11.48 9.57 -6.19
CA ILE A 141 -11.07 8.47 -5.31
C ILE A 141 -11.15 8.91 -3.85
N GLY A 142 -10.69 10.12 -3.52
CA GLY A 142 -10.79 10.68 -2.18
C GLY A 142 -12.23 10.76 -1.67
N LYS A 143 -13.17 11.19 -2.51
CA LYS A 143 -14.61 11.25 -2.18
C LYS A 143 -15.21 9.86 -1.96
N SER A 144 -14.91 8.88 -2.80
CA SER A 144 -15.46 7.52 -2.64
C SER A 144 -15.09 6.87 -1.31
N PHE A 145 -13.97 7.27 -0.70
CA PHE A 145 -13.60 6.85 0.65
C PHE A 145 -14.28 7.67 1.75
N LYS A 146 -14.59 8.96 1.50
CA LYS A 146 -15.26 9.86 2.46
C LYS A 146 -16.76 9.68 2.49
N ASP A 147 -17.41 9.60 1.35
CA ASP A 147 -18.89 9.55 1.21
C ASP A 147 -19.53 8.30 1.80
N SER A 148 -18.74 7.33 2.23
CA SER A 148 -19.25 6.13 2.91
C SER A 148 -19.40 6.29 4.42
N ASP A 149 -19.14 7.48 4.98
CA ASP A 149 -19.31 7.74 6.43
C ASP A 149 -19.90 9.13 6.66
N PRO A 150 -21.23 9.26 6.78
CA PRO A 150 -21.90 10.55 6.93
C PRO A 150 -21.75 11.20 8.32
N GLY A 151 -20.85 10.77 9.18
CA GLY A 151 -20.88 11.27 10.54
C GLY A 151 -19.65 11.30 11.39
N SER A 152 -18.52 10.81 10.93
CA SER A 152 -17.36 10.83 11.81
C SER A 152 -16.07 10.96 11.02
N TYR A 153 -15.20 11.78 11.39
CA TYR A 153 -13.80 11.93 10.98
C TYR A 153 -13.43 13.16 10.16
N GLU A 154 -14.01 14.31 10.44
CA GLU A 154 -13.39 15.56 9.95
C GLU A 154 -12.07 15.90 10.67
N ASP A 155 -11.80 15.29 11.86
CA ASP A 155 -10.68 15.74 12.70
C ASP A 155 -9.50 14.76 12.88
N ASP A 156 -9.60 13.49 12.46
CA ASP A 156 -8.57 12.51 12.85
C ASP A 156 -7.80 11.84 11.69
N VAL A 157 -8.08 12.16 10.44
CA VAL A 157 -7.30 11.64 9.33
C VAL A 157 -6.17 12.61 9.01
N VAL A 158 -5.11 12.54 9.77
CA VAL A 158 -3.84 13.13 9.36
C VAL A 158 -3.43 12.46 8.05
N PRO A 159 -3.39 13.17 6.90
CA PRO A 159 -2.95 12.56 5.67
C PRO A 159 -1.55 11.99 5.87
N PHE A 160 -1.38 10.72 5.58
CA PHE A 160 -0.06 10.11 5.61
C PHE A 160 0.85 10.85 4.64
N GLY A 161 1.72 11.68 5.14
CA GLY A 161 2.66 12.43 4.32
C GLY A 161 2.85 13.89 4.71
N LEU A 162 2.08 14.43 5.65
CA LEU A 162 2.18 15.82 6.08
C LEU A 162 2.59 15.95 7.56
N ILE A 163 3.61 15.24 7.99
CA ILE A 163 4.41 15.62 9.17
C ILE A 163 5.86 15.29 8.91
#